data_a37a7b64d16c7e90cc3679a86ab770af
#
_entry.id   a37a7b64d16c7e90cc3679a86ab770af
#
_cell.length_a   1.000
_cell.length_b   1.000
_cell.length_c   1.000
_cell.angle_alpha   90.00
_cell.angle_beta   90.00
_cell.angle_gamma   90.00
#
_symmetry.space_group_name_H-M   'P 1'
#
loop_
_entity.id
_entity.type
_entity.pdbx_description
1 polymer ?
#
loop_
_entity_poly.entity_id
_entity_poly.type
_entity_poly.pdbx_seq_one_letter_code
_entity_poly.pdbx_strand_id
1 'polypeptide(L)'
;MGTGFVAELDGEVFGAAYVLDAFLHLPDSSTKKLAYIYAVAVDDSARGQGIGAELTRACMRNAWEYSADICCTLPAEASLYDWYESRCGLAAASFCGYETVEAGAETSGIKRLSADEYGFLREDMLRGKAHVGFYYGYLRFQEEIFTSYCGGFFEYKGAIACGYVEDETLYVKEYLGDEPEFIPSLCAALGAKSAVIRRASSTGERYIAAYQKADFPPDTVWNLTLD
;
A
#
# COMPACT_ATOMS: atom_id res chain seq x y z
N MET A 1 13.95 -5.16 2.59
CA MET A 1 14.88 -4.04 2.80
C MET A 1 14.69 -3.06 1.66
N GLY A 2 15.06 -1.80 1.77
CA GLY A 2 14.84 -0.82 0.71
C GLY A 2 16.15 -0.21 0.21
N THR A 3 16.17 0.26 -1.04
CA THR A 3 17.30 0.98 -1.64
C THR A 3 16.84 2.40 -1.97
N GLY A 4 17.58 3.41 -1.51
CA GLY A 4 17.33 4.82 -1.84
C GLY A 4 18.12 5.25 -3.08
N PHE A 5 17.50 6.11 -3.87
CA PHE A 5 18.09 6.75 -5.06
C PHE A 5 18.01 8.27 -4.90
N VAL A 6 19.01 8.97 -5.34
CA VAL A 6 19.03 10.44 -5.41
C VAL A 6 19.43 10.90 -6.80
N ALA A 7 18.83 12.00 -7.24
CA ALA A 7 19.26 12.76 -8.39
C ALA A 7 20.09 13.94 -7.87
N GLU A 8 21.37 13.96 -8.18
CA GLU A 8 22.33 14.97 -7.72
C GLU A 8 23.02 15.63 -8.92
N LEU A 9 23.24 16.93 -8.83
CA LEU A 9 24.05 17.69 -9.77
C LEU A 9 24.90 18.68 -8.97
N ASP A 10 26.22 18.67 -9.19
CA ASP A 10 27.20 19.54 -8.54
C ASP A 10 27.13 19.55 -6.98
N GLY A 11 26.77 18.41 -6.38
CA GLY A 11 26.65 18.23 -4.93
C GLY A 11 25.28 18.66 -4.36
N GLU A 12 24.36 19.06 -5.20
CA GLU A 12 22.99 19.45 -4.82
C GLU A 12 22.00 18.34 -5.19
N VAL A 13 21.13 17.94 -4.24
CA VAL A 13 20.11 16.91 -4.45
C VAL A 13 18.82 17.53 -4.95
N PHE A 14 18.37 17.14 -6.13
CA PHE A 14 17.16 17.62 -6.80
C PHE A 14 16.00 16.62 -6.79
N GLY A 15 16.22 15.41 -6.34
CA GLY A 15 15.15 14.43 -6.23
C GLY A 15 15.60 13.15 -5.55
N ALA A 16 14.61 12.39 -5.09
CA ALA A 16 14.82 11.10 -4.43
C ALA A 16 13.72 10.10 -4.78
N ALA A 17 14.02 8.83 -4.63
CA ALA A 17 13.07 7.72 -4.73
C ALA A 17 13.56 6.53 -3.92
N TYR A 18 12.67 5.63 -3.57
CA TYR A 18 13.00 4.38 -2.88
C TYR A 18 12.46 3.18 -3.64
N VAL A 19 13.17 2.05 -3.53
CA VAL A 19 12.67 0.73 -3.92
C VAL A 19 12.52 -0.09 -2.66
N LEU A 20 11.32 -0.57 -2.40
CA LEU A 20 11.00 -1.44 -1.29
C LEU A 20 10.72 -2.85 -1.83
N ASP A 21 11.31 -3.85 -1.19
CA ASP A 21 11.09 -5.24 -1.56
C ASP A 21 9.75 -5.73 -1.00
N ALA A 22 8.96 -6.41 -1.84
CA ALA A 22 7.74 -7.09 -1.47
C ALA A 22 7.59 -8.39 -2.26
N PHE A 23 6.55 -9.15 -1.98
CA PHE A 23 6.26 -10.43 -2.63
C PHE A 23 4.80 -10.48 -3.06
N LEU A 24 4.55 -10.94 -4.27
CA LEU A 24 3.23 -11.34 -4.70
C LEU A 24 3.09 -12.85 -4.47
N HIS A 25 2.22 -13.21 -3.53
CA HIS A 25 1.79 -14.60 -3.30
C HIS A 25 0.62 -14.91 -4.22
N LEU A 26 0.69 -16.05 -4.93
CA LEU A 26 -0.34 -16.49 -5.85
C LEU A 26 -1.15 -17.65 -5.26
N PRO A 27 -2.38 -17.91 -5.74
CA PRO A 27 -3.23 -18.98 -5.21
C PRO A 27 -2.64 -20.38 -5.30
N ASP A 28 -1.75 -20.61 -6.26
CA ASP A 28 -1.02 -21.87 -6.45
C ASP A 28 0.18 -22.03 -5.50
N SER A 29 0.31 -21.13 -4.52
CA SER A 29 1.43 -21.03 -3.57
C SER A 29 2.77 -20.64 -4.20
N SER A 30 2.80 -20.24 -5.45
CA SER A 30 3.99 -19.61 -6.03
C SER A 30 4.14 -18.16 -5.54
N THR A 31 5.37 -17.66 -5.56
CA THR A 31 5.69 -16.30 -5.12
C THR A 31 6.49 -15.61 -6.21
N LYS A 32 6.15 -14.33 -6.49
CA LYS A 32 6.89 -13.45 -7.39
C LYS A 32 7.54 -12.35 -6.59
N LYS A 33 8.78 -12.00 -6.96
CA LYS A 33 9.49 -10.89 -6.34
C LYS A 33 8.96 -9.56 -6.90
N LEU A 34 8.56 -8.67 -6.00
CA LEU A 34 7.96 -7.40 -6.32
C LEU A 34 8.85 -6.27 -5.79
N ALA A 35 9.13 -5.29 -6.64
CA ALA A 35 9.83 -4.06 -6.30
C ALA A 35 8.82 -2.90 -6.29
N TYR A 36 8.53 -2.37 -5.11
CA TYR A 36 7.65 -1.23 -4.92
C TYR A 36 8.46 0.07 -4.92
N ILE A 37 8.29 0.87 -5.97
CA ILE A 37 8.90 2.19 -6.09
C ILE A 37 8.05 3.17 -5.29
N TYR A 38 8.68 3.81 -4.29
CA TYR A 38 8.01 4.65 -3.30
C TYR A 38 8.64 6.03 -3.22
N ALA A 39 7.82 7.04 -2.90
CA ALA A 39 8.22 8.43 -2.63
C ALA A 39 9.12 9.04 -3.73
N VAL A 40 8.74 8.88 -4.99
CA VAL A 40 9.40 9.59 -6.09
C VAL A 40 9.10 11.08 -5.95
N ALA A 41 10.10 11.85 -5.55
CA ALA A 41 10.00 13.28 -5.32
C ALA A 41 11.05 14.03 -6.13
N VAL A 42 10.67 15.20 -6.66
CA VAL A 42 11.57 16.11 -7.38
C VAL A 42 11.34 17.52 -6.86
N ASP A 43 12.43 18.22 -6.55
CA ASP A 43 12.41 19.61 -6.14
C ASP A 43 11.67 20.48 -7.16
N ASP A 44 10.89 21.44 -6.69
CA ASP A 44 10.04 22.28 -7.53
C ASP A 44 10.84 23.03 -8.60
N SER A 45 12.06 23.49 -8.28
CA SER A 45 12.95 24.18 -9.19
C SER A 45 13.46 23.32 -10.35
N ALA A 46 13.45 21.99 -10.15
CA ALA A 46 13.97 21.00 -11.10
C ALA A 46 12.87 20.20 -11.81
N ARG A 47 11.59 20.52 -11.55
CA ARG A 47 10.46 19.89 -12.24
C ARG A 47 10.43 20.22 -13.74
N GLY A 48 9.80 19.33 -14.51
CA GLY A 48 9.72 19.47 -15.98
C GLY A 48 10.98 19.06 -16.75
N GLN A 49 12.09 18.78 -16.09
CA GLN A 49 13.37 18.38 -16.68
C GLN A 49 13.55 16.87 -16.88
N GLY A 50 12.52 16.06 -16.57
CA GLY A 50 12.56 14.60 -16.74
C GLY A 50 13.19 13.82 -15.57
N ILE A 51 13.63 14.48 -14.50
CA ILE A 51 14.31 13.87 -13.36
C ILE A 51 13.47 12.76 -12.70
N GLY A 52 12.17 12.99 -12.48
CA GLY A 52 11.27 11.98 -11.89
C GLY A 52 11.18 10.70 -12.72
N ALA A 53 11.13 10.84 -14.06
CA ALA A 53 11.12 9.69 -14.95
C ALA A 53 12.47 8.94 -14.94
N GLU A 54 13.59 9.66 -14.84
CA GLU A 54 14.92 9.05 -14.77
C GLU A 54 15.16 8.34 -13.43
N LEU A 55 14.71 8.92 -12.31
CA LEU A 55 14.69 8.26 -11.00
C LEU A 55 13.87 6.97 -11.04
N THR A 56 12.64 7.03 -11.57
CA THR A 56 11.78 5.85 -11.70
C THR A 56 12.45 4.77 -12.54
N ARG A 57 13.03 5.12 -13.69
CA ARG A 57 13.77 4.17 -14.54
C ARG A 57 15.02 3.61 -13.87
N ALA A 58 15.73 4.41 -13.06
CA ALA A 58 16.86 3.93 -12.26
C ALA A 58 16.42 2.90 -11.22
N CYS A 59 15.31 3.16 -10.52
CA CYS A 59 14.69 2.20 -9.60
C CYS A 59 14.32 0.90 -10.32
N MET A 60 13.70 0.98 -11.51
CA MET A 60 13.35 -0.19 -12.32
C MET A 60 14.58 -0.98 -12.76
N ARG A 61 15.65 -0.32 -13.23
CA ARG A 61 16.92 -1.00 -13.61
C ARG A 61 17.48 -1.77 -12.43
N ASN A 62 17.56 -1.14 -11.27
CA ASN A 62 18.02 -1.79 -10.03
C ASN A 62 17.13 -3.01 -9.69
N ALA A 63 15.82 -2.86 -9.72
CA ALA A 63 14.90 -3.96 -9.45
C ALA A 63 15.12 -5.15 -10.39
N TRP A 64 15.37 -4.91 -11.69
CA TRP A 64 15.66 -5.97 -12.66
C TRP A 64 17.02 -6.62 -12.44
N GLU A 65 18.02 -5.87 -12.02
CA GLU A 65 19.35 -6.42 -11.62
C GLU A 65 19.22 -7.37 -10.42
N TYR A 66 18.34 -7.05 -9.48
CA TYR A 66 18.01 -7.90 -8.33
C TYR A 66 16.89 -8.92 -8.59
N SER A 67 16.62 -9.22 -9.86
CA SER A 67 15.70 -10.28 -10.31
C SER A 67 14.25 -10.09 -9.84
N ALA A 68 13.76 -8.85 -9.79
CA ALA A 68 12.34 -8.62 -9.60
C ALA A 68 11.53 -9.14 -10.81
N ASP A 69 10.37 -9.72 -10.54
CA ASP A 69 9.40 -10.13 -11.57
C ASP A 69 8.47 -8.98 -11.95
N ILE A 70 8.20 -8.08 -11.01
CA ILE A 70 7.26 -6.96 -11.13
C ILE A 70 7.89 -5.70 -10.52
N CYS A 71 7.85 -4.59 -11.25
CA CYS A 71 8.08 -3.25 -10.72
C CYS A 71 6.76 -2.49 -10.65
N CYS A 72 6.50 -1.81 -9.57
CA CYS A 72 5.23 -1.13 -9.37
C CYS A 72 5.37 0.13 -8.53
N THR A 73 4.37 0.99 -8.60
CA THR A 73 4.23 2.20 -7.78
C THR A 73 2.76 2.48 -7.51
N LEU A 74 2.45 3.21 -6.46
CA LEU A 74 1.16 3.86 -6.26
C LEU A 74 1.31 5.34 -6.65
N PRO A 75 0.72 5.77 -7.79
CA PRO A 75 0.70 7.18 -8.15
C PRO A 75 -0.11 7.99 -7.13
N ALA A 76 0.43 9.11 -6.66
CA ALA A 76 -0.20 9.95 -5.64
C ALA A 76 -1.48 10.64 -6.13
N GLU A 77 -1.64 10.80 -7.45
CA GLU A 77 -2.78 11.48 -8.07
C GLU A 77 -3.23 10.76 -9.35
N ALA A 78 -4.50 10.89 -9.70
CA ALA A 78 -5.09 10.29 -10.89
C ALA A 78 -4.37 10.68 -12.20
N SER A 79 -3.88 11.91 -12.27
CA SER A 79 -3.12 12.44 -13.44
C SER A 79 -1.77 11.75 -13.66
N LEU A 80 -1.19 11.18 -12.61
CA LEU A 80 0.13 10.55 -12.68
C LEU A 80 0.10 9.15 -13.30
N TYR A 81 -1.05 8.46 -13.37
CA TYR A 81 -1.11 7.15 -14.03
C TYR A 81 -0.70 7.21 -15.50
N ASP A 82 -1.25 8.18 -16.25
CA ASP A 82 -0.92 8.36 -17.66
C ASP A 82 0.54 8.83 -17.85
N TRP A 83 1.06 9.58 -16.88
CA TRP A 83 2.47 9.97 -16.85
C TRP A 83 3.39 8.77 -16.63
N TYR A 84 3.12 7.92 -15.63
CA TYR A 84 3.91 6.72 -15.36
C TYR A 84 3.85 5.74 -16.53
N GLU A 85 2.69 5.56 -17.13
CA GLU A 85 2.53 4.70 -18.30
C GLU A 85 3.35 5.22 -19.47
N SER A 86 3.17 6.48 -19.87
CA SER A 86 3.84 7.05 -21.04
C SER A 86 5.34 7.25 -20.85
N ARG A 87 5.82 7.56 -19.64
CA ARG A 87 7.23 7.87 -19.36
C ARG A 87 8.04 6.68 -18.87
N CYS A 88 7.42 5.73 -18.21
CA CYS A 88 8.11 4.63 -17.53
C CYS A 88 7.56 3.25 -17.91
N GLY A 89 6.46 3.16 -18.63
CA GLY A 89 5.81 1.90 -19.01
C GLY A 89 5.09 1.21 -17.85
N LEU A 90 4.77 1.97 -16.78
CA LEU A 90 4.04 1.45 -15.62
C LEU A 90 2.54 1.70 -15.84
N ALA A 91 1.85 0.72 -16.40
CA ALA A 91 0.42 0.79 -16.67
C ALA A 91 -0.42 0.39 -15.43
N ALA A 92 -1.69 0.82 -15.38
CA ALA A 92 -2.59 0.43 -14.30
C ALA A 92 -2.73 -1.11 -14.24
N ALA A 93 -2.44 -1.70 -13.07
CA ALA A 93 -2.37 -3.15 -12.88
C ALA A 93 -3.33 -3.66 -11.81
N SER A 94 -3.70 -2.85 -10.84
CA SER A 94 -4.76 -3.17 -9.87
C SER A 94 -5.71 -2.00 -9.67
N PHE A 95 -6.85 -2.31 -9.10
CA PHE A 95 -7.93 -1.35 -8.87
C PHE A 95 -8.41 -1.47 -7.43
N CYS A 96 -9.00 -0.39 -6.90
CA CYS A 96 -9.63 -0.40 -5.59
C CYS A 96 -11.02 0.25 -5.65
N GLY A 97 -11.85 -0.13 -4.69
CA GLY A 97 -13.12 0.52 -4.39
C GLY A 97 -13.10 1.06 -2.98
N TYR A 98 -14.01 1.98 -2.69
CA TYR A 98 -14.16 2.56 -1.37
C TYR A 98 -15.59 2.39 -0.89
N GLU A 99 -15.72 2.05 0.39
CA GLU A 99 -16.99 1.90 1.09
C GLU A 99 -16.99 2.87 2.28
N THR A 100 -18.06 3.64 2.47
CA THR A 100 -18.20 4.52 3.62
C THR A 100 -19.20 3.94 4.60
N VAL A 101 -18.84 3.92 5.89
CA VAL A 101 -19.72 3.50 6.97
C VAL A 101 -19.70 4.55 8.10
N GLU A 102 -20.84 4.74 8.77
CA GLU A 102 -20.95 5.62 9.92
C GLU A 102 -20.47 4.91 11.19
N ALA A 103 -20.03 5.72 12.18
CA ALA A 103 -19.73 5.19 13.50
C ALA A 103 -20.98 4.55 14.14
N GLY A 104 -20.77 3.39 14.74
CA GLY A 104 -21.80 2.66 15.47
C GLY A 104 -21.70 2.86 16.98
N ALA A 105 -22.34 1.95 17.73
CA ALA A 105 -22.12 1.87 19.16
C ALA A 105 -20.75 1.27 19.45
N GLU A 106 -20.07 1.78 20.46
CA GLU A 106 -18.84 1.16 20.95
C GLU A 106 -19.14 -0.25 21.47
N THR A 107 -18.33 -1.22 21.07
CA THR A 107 -18.44 -2.61 21.52
C THR A 107 -17.18 -3.04 22.26
N SER A 108 -17.35 -3.94 23.23
CA SER A 108 -16.21 -4.54 23.92
C SER A 108 -15.57 -5.64 23.08
N GLY A 109 -14.28 -5.85 23.27
CA GLY A 109 -13.57 -6.98 22.68
C GLY A 109 -12.74 -6.66 21.44
N ILE A 110 -12.73 -5.42 20.98
CA ILE A 110 -11.75 -4.96 19.97
C ILE A 110 -10.37 -4.99 20.66
N LYS A 111 -9.42 -5.68 20.05
CA LYS A 111 -8.05 -5.78 20.50
C LYS A 111 -7.14 -5.00 19.56
N ARG A 112 -6.18 -4.26 20.13
CA ARG A 112 -5.05 -3.73 19.36
C ARG A 112 -4.02 -4.86 19.18
N LEU A 113 -3.51 -4.99 17.98
CA LEU A 113 -2.48 -5.96 17.63
C LEU A 113 -1.14 -5.24 17.44
N SER A 114 -0.05 -5.95 17.68
CA SER A 114 1.27 -5.57 17.17
C SER A 114 1.39 -5.88 15.67
N ALA A 115 2.38 -5.28 15.02
CA ALA A 115 2.70 -5.56 13.61
C ALA A 115 2.90 -7.06 13.35
N ASP A 116 3.50 -7.78 14.30
CA ASP A 116 3.76 -9.22 14.20
C ASP A 116 2.50 -10.05 14.26
N GLU A 117 1.64 -9.76 15.24
CA GLU A 117 0.36 -10.46 15.40
C GLU A 117 -0.53 -10.20 14.17
N TYR A 118 -0.60 -8.94 13.71
CA TYR A 118 -1.35 -8.59 12.51
C TYR A 118 -0.82 -9.32 11.28
N GLY A 119 0.49 -9.29 11.05
CA GLY A 119 1.13 -9.96 9.91
C GLY A 119 0.86 -11.46 9.89
N PHE A 120 0.95 -12.13 11.04
CA PHE A 120 0.66 -13.56 11.14
C PHE A 120 -0.81 -13.88 10.80
N LEU A 121 -1.76 -13.16 11.38
CA LEU A 121 -3.19 -13.37 11.10
C LEU A 121 -3.52 -13.04 9.63
N ARG A 122 -2.96 -11.95 9.12
CA ARG A 122 -3.14 -11.53 7.72
C ARG A 122 -2.74 -12.61 6.71
N GLU A 123 -1.53 -13.14 6.87
CA GLU A 123 -1.00 -14.17 5.97
C GLU A 123 -1.84 -15.47 6.04
N ASP A 124 -2.34 -15.82 7.22
CA ASP A 124 -3.24 -16.98 7.38
C ASP A 124 -4.59 -16.75 6.68
N MET A 125 -5.20 -15.58 6.83
CA MET A 125 -6.49 -15.21 6.21
C MET A 125 -6.40 -15.05 4.69
N LEU A 126 -5.23 -14.71 4.16
CA LEU A 126 -4.99 -14.51 2.73
C LEU A 126 -4.44 -15.78 2.03
N ARG A 127 -4.24 -16.86 2.75
CA ARG A 127 -3.76 -18.14 2.19
C ARG A 127 -4.66 -18.59 1.06
N GLY A 128 -4.06 -18.90 -0.10
CA GLY A 128 -4.78 -19.32 -1.32
C GLY A 128 -5.45 -18.19 -2.10
N LYS A 129 -5.19 -16.92 -1.70
CA LYS A 129 -5.61 -15.74 -2.46
C LYS A 129 -4.38 -15.02 -3.02
N ALA A 130 -4.54 -14.36 -4.17
CA ALA A 130 -3.50 -13.46 -4.66
C ALA A 130 -3.38 -12.26 -3.71
N HIS A 131 -2.19 -12.06 -3.14
CA HIS A 131 -1.96 -10.94 -2.23
C HIS A 131 -0.50 -10.51 -2.18
N VAL A 132 -0.26 -9.26 -1.81
CA VAL A 132 1.09 -8.75 -1.59
C VAL A 132 1.46 -8.93 -0.13
N GLY A 133 2.54 -9.69 0.10
CA GLY A 133 3.20 -9.86 1.38
C GLY A 133 4.41 -8.92 1.52
N PHE A 134 4.72 -8.54 2.74
CA PHE A 134 5.78 -7.60 3.05
C PHE A 134 6.81 -8.20 4.01
N TYR A 135 8.03 -7.69 3.94
CA TYR A 135 9.01 -7.94 5.00
C TYR A 135 8.53 -7.35 6.33
N TYR A 136 8.88 -8.02 7.40
CA TYR A 136 8.54 -7.68 8.77
C TYR A 136 8.74 -6.18 9.13
N GLY A 137 9.85 -5.59 8.74
CA GLY A 137 10.12 -4.17 9.02
C GLY A 137 9.13 -3.21 8.36
N TYR A 138 8.45 -3.63 7.29
CA TYR A 138 7.44 -2.81 6.63
C TYR A 138 6.18 -2.66 7.51
N LEU A 139 5.67 -3.75 8.07
CA LEU A 139 4.49 -3.69 8.95
C LEU A 139 4.77 -2.89 10.23
N ARG A 140 5.98 -2.99 10.79
CA ARG A 140 6.38 -2.14 11.92
C ARG A 140 6.39 -0.67 11.56
N PHE A 141 6.90 -0.31 10.40
CA PHE A 141 6.86 1.06 9.92
C PHE A 141 5.42 1.57 9.71
N GLN A 142 4.54 0.73 9.17
CA GLN A 142 3.10 1.02 9.07
C GLN A 142 2.47 1.22 10.46
N GLU A 143 2.82 0.38 11.43
CA GLU A 143 2.34 0.52 12.82
C GLU A 143 2.70 1.88 13.42
N GLU A 144 3.95 2.33 13.21
CA GLU A 144 4.42 3.64 13.67
C GLU A 144 3.64 4.78 13.01
N ILE A 145 3.44 4.73 11.68
CA ILE A 145 2.64 5.71 10.95
C ILE A 145 1.21 5.72 11.49
N PHE A 146 0.51 4.60 11.52
CA PHE A 146 -0.88 4.55 11.98
C PHE A 146 -1.02 5.02 13.42
N THR A 147 -0.08 4.66 14.29
CA THR A 147 -0.11 5.08 15.69
C THR A 147 0.06 6.60 15.84
N SER A 148 0.88 7.24 15.00
CA SER A 148 1.06 8.69 15.02
C SER A 148 -0.21 9.47 14.61
N TYR A 149 -1.14 8.82 13.91
CA TYR A 149 -2.45 9.35 13.52
C TYR A 149 -3.62 8.65 14.25
N CYS A 150 -3.43 8.30 15.52
CA CYS A 150 -4.46 7.67 16.37
C CYS A 150 -5.06 6.38 15.81
N GLY A 151 -4.32 5.66 14.97
CA GLY A 151 -4.72 4.39 14.37
C GLY A 151 -3.89 3.22 14.84
N GLY A 152 -3.87 2.14 14.06
CA GLY A 152 -3.09 0.92 14.35
C GLY A 152 -3.62 -0.31 13.64
N PHE A 153 -3.28 -1.45 14.20
CA PHE A 153 -3.78 -2.78 13.82
C PHE A 153 -4.77 -3.29 14.87
N PHE A 154 -5.89 -3.85 14.43
CA PHE A 154 -6.98 -4.25 15.31
C PHE A 154 -7.56 -5.61 14.92
N GLU A 155 -8.09 -6.34 15.92
CA GLU A 155 -8.80 -7.61 15.76
C GLU A 155 -10.12 -7.56 16.51
N TYR A 156 -11.17 -8.15 15.91
CA TYR A 156 -12.47 -8.35 16.52
C TYR A 156 -13.13 -9.60 15.98
N LYS A 157 -13.42 -10.58 16.85
CA LYS A 157 -14.07 -11.85 16.49
C LYS A 157 -13.44 -12.59 15.30
N GLY A 158 -12.12 -12.52 15.16
CA GLY A 158 -11.39 -13.15 14.07
C GLY A 158 -11.28 -12.32 12.79
N ALA A 159 -11.96 -11.19 12.67
CA ALA A 159 -11.71 -10.20 11.62
C ALA A 159 -10.57 -9.27 12.03
N ILE A 160 -9.78 -8.81 11.07
CA ILE A 160 -8.70 -7.85 11.31
C ILE A 160 -8.86 -6.60 10.45
N ALA A 161 -8.44 -5.47 10.97
CA ALA A 161 -8.42 -4.20 10.26
C ALA A 161 -7.19 -3.38 10.64
N CYS A 162 -6.78 -2.50 9.72
CA CYS A 162 -5.78 -1.50 10.01
C CYS A 162 -6.09 -0.17 9.35
N GLY A 163 -5.63 0.91 9.97
CA GLY A 163 -5.86 2.25 9.46
C GLY A 163 -5.50 3.32 10.47
N TYR A 164 -5.88 4.54 10.15
CA TYR A 164 -5.61 5.73 10.97
C TYR A 164 -6.80 6.70 10.92
N VAL A 165 -6.83 7.64 11.88
CA VAL A 165 -7.87 8.67 11.96
C VAL A 165 -7.30 10.01 11.52
N GLU A 166 -7.99 10.67 10.59
CA GLU A 166 -7.72 12.04 10.16
C GLU A 166 -9.05 12.76 9.93
N ASP A 167 -9.17 13.98 10.39
CA ASP A 167 -10.39 14.80 10.27
C ASP A 167 -11.70 14.07 10.66
N GLU A 168 -11.66 13.40 11.82
CA GLU A 168 -12.79 12.61 12.37
C GLU A 168 -13.23 11.43 11.46
N THR A 169 -12.42 11.04 10.47
CA THR A 169 -12.65 9.91 9.58
C THR A 169 -11.60 8.83 9.81
N LEU A 170 -12.05 7.59 10.00
CA LEU A 170 -11.18 6.42 10.06
C LEU A 170 -10.89 5.92 8.62
N TYR A 171 -9.68 6.08 8.16
CA TYR A 171 -9.22 5.52 6.89
C TYR A 171 -8.76 4.09 7.09
N VAL A 172 -9.61 3.13 6.75
CA VAL A 172 -9.32 1.70 6.85
C VAL A 172 -8.56 1.26 5.60
N LYS A 173 -7.26 1.07 5.73
CA LYS A 173 -6.39 0.66 4.62
C LYS A 173 -6.58 -0.80 4.24
N GLU A 174 -6.83 -1.66 5.21
CA GLU A 174 -7.16 -3.07 4.99
C GLU A 174 -8.19 -3.54 6.02
N TYR A 175 -9.18 -4.29 5.54
CA TYR A 175 -10.14 -5.02 6.36
C TYR A 175 -10.30 -6.43 5.80
N LEU A 176 -10.00 -7.43 6.63
CA LEU A 176 -10.14 -8.84 6.30
C LEU A 176 -11.10 -9.49 7.30
N GLY A 177 -12.07 -10.21 6.79
CA GLY A 177 -13.14 -10.84 7.56
C GLY A 177 -14.52 -10.31 7.18
N ASP A 178 -15.53 -10.73 7.92
CA ASP A 178 -16.95 -10.42 7.66
C ASP A 178 -17.70 -10.19 8.99
N GLU A 179 -17.24 -9.19 9.75
CA GLU A 179 -17.87 -8.75 11.00
C GLU A 179 -18.48 -7.36 10.81
N PRO A 180 -19.77 -7.23 10.51
CA PRO A 180 -20.39 -5.96 10.11
C PRO A 180 -20.34 -4.88 11.21
N GLU A 181 -20.28 -5.27 12.48
CA GLU A 181 -20.19 -4.35 13.62
C GLU A 181 -18.75 -3.84 13.84
N PHE A 182 -17.74 -4.48 13.27
CA PHE A 182 -16.33 -4.19 13.62
C PHE A 182 -15.94 -2.76 13.27
N ILE A 183 -16.03 -2.37 12.01
CA ILE A 183 -15.58 -1.03 11.58
C ILE A 183 -16.43 0.10 12.21
N PRO A 184 -17.79 0.02 12.25
CA PRO A 184 -18.59 0.99 12.99
C PRO A 184 -18.19 1.15 14.45
N SER A 185 -17.94 0.04 15.15
CA SER A 185 -17.51 0.07 16.56
C SER A 185 -16.06 0.57 16.72
N LEU A 186 -15.17 0.26 15.77
CA LEU A 186 -13.80 0.77 15.78
C LEU A 186 -13.78 2.29 15.59
N CYS A 187 -14.66 2.85 14.73
CA CYS A 187 -14.86 4.29 14.62
C CYS A 187 -15.18 4.92 15.97
N ALA A 188 -16.19 4.37 16.67
CA ALA A 188 -16.58 4.88 17.99
C ALA A 188 -15.42 4.80 19.00
N ALA A 189 -14.70 3.69 19.04
CA ALA A 189 -13.56 3.46 19.94
C ALA A 189 -12.36 4.41 19.68
N LEU A 190 -12.19 4.84 18.42
CA LEU A 190 -11.13 5.77 18.02
C LEU A 190 -11.59 7.24 17.95
N GLY A 191 -12.86 7.53 18.25
CA GLY A 191 -13.43 8.89 18.21
C GLY A 191 -13.69 9.42 16.81
N ALA A 192 -13.74 8.54 15.79
CA ALA A 192 -14.11 8.91 14.43
C ALA A 192 -15.64 8.93 14.25
N LYS A 193 -16.15 9.77 13.36
CA LYS A 193 -17.57 9.85 13.01
C LYS A 193 -17.97 8.88 11.92
N SER A 194 -17.03 8.56 11.04
CA SER A 194 -17.23 7.64 9.91
C SER A 194 -15.94 6.92 9.56
N ALA A 195 -16.03 5.90 8.73
CA ALA A 195 -14.86 5.26 8.12
C ALA A 195 -14.99 5.21 6.60
N VAL A 196 -13.83 5.29 5.93
CA VAL A 196 -13.65 4.97 4.51
C VAL A 196 -12.81 3.70 4.43
N ILE A 197 -13.40 2.63 3.92
CA ILE A 197 -12.78 1.31 3.82
C ILE A 197 -12.28 1.10 2.39
N ARG A 198 -10.99 0.88 2.20
CA ARG A 198 -10.41 0.50 0.92
C ARG A 198 -10.53 -1.00 0.71
N ARG A 199 -10.97 -1.39 -0.49
CA ARG A 199 -11.09 -2.78 -0.88
C ARG A 199 -10.44 -3.04 -2.23
N ALA A 200 -9.76 -4.16 -2.37
CA ALA A 200 -9.33 -4.63 -3.68
C ALA A 200 -10.56 -4.82 -4.59
N SER A 201 -10.44 -4.42 -5.84
CA SER A 201 -11.52 -4.46 -6.82
C SER A 201 -10.96 -4.82 -8.20
N SER A 202 -11.75 -5.47 -9.03
CA SER A 202 -11.41 -5.69 -10.45
C SER A 202 -11.91 -4.58 -11.37
N THR A 203 -12.76 -3.67 -10.88
CA THR A 203 -13.47 -2.65 -11.68
C THR A 203 -13.55 -1.27 -11.02
N GLY A 204 -12.79 -1.04 -9.97
CA GLY A 204 -12.77 0.21 -9.22
C GLY A 204 -11.88 1.29 -9.85
N GLU A 205 -11.43 2.21 -9.03
CA GLU A 205 -10.45 3.22 -9.41
C GLU A 205 -9.07 2.59 -9.62
N ARG A 206 -8.28 3.18 -10.53
CA ARG A 206 -6.87 2.78 -10.74
C ARG A 206 -6.12 2.93 -9.43
N TYR A 207 -5.38 1.88 -9.02
CA TYR A 207 -4.71 1.87 -7.73
C TYR A 207 -3.20 1.66 -7.85
N ILE A 208 -2.75 0.55 -8.41
CA ILE A 208 -1.32 0.30 -8.63
C ILE A 208 -0.99 0.40 -10.11
N ALA A 209 0.09 1.12 -10.42
CA ALA A 209 0.71 1.09 -11.73
C ALA A 209 1.91 0.14 -11.71
N ALA A 210 2.03 -0.76 -12.69
CA ALA A 210 3.07 -1.75 -12.74
C ALA A 210 3.64 -1.99 -14.15
N TYR A 211 4.93 -2.34 -14.17
CA TYR A 211 5.56 -3.00 -15.31
C TYR A 211 5.75 -4.46 -14.93
N GLN A 212 5.16 -5.37 -15.72
CA GLN A 212 5.07 -6.79 -15.39
C GLN A 212 5.89 -7.63 -16.35
N LYS A 213 6.72 -8.53 -15.80
CA LYS A 213 7.27 -9.69 -16.51
C LYS A 213 6.49 -10.96 -16.18
N ALA A 214 5.57 -10.90 -15.22
CA ALA A 214 4.70 -11.97 -14.76
C ALA A 214 3.29 -11.44 -14.56
N ASP A 215 2.29 -12.30 -14.67
CA ASP A 215 0.89 -11.92 -14.46
C ASP A 215 0.67 -11.36 -13.04
N PHE A 216 -0.07 -10.29 -12.98
CA PHE A 216 -0.53 -9.65 -11.74
C PHE A 216 -2.07 -9.74 -11.72
N PRO A 217 -2.65 -10.64 -10.92
CA PRO A 217 -4.10 -10.79 -10.89
C PRO A 217 -4.79 -9.49 -10.49
N PRO A 218 -5.82 -9.04 -11.21
CA PRO A 218 -6.44 -7.71 -10.99
C PRO A 218 -7.15 -7.59 -9.63
N ASP A 219 -7.53 -8.71 -9.04
CA ASP A 219 -8.17 -8.84 -7.72
C ASP A 219 -7.16 -9.09 -6.58
N THR A 220 -5.87 -8.92 -6.85
CA THR A 220 -4.81 -9.07 -5.85
C THR A 220 -5.09 -8.16 -4.64
N VAL A 221 -5.09 -8.74 -3.45
CA VAL A 221 -5.20 -7.98 -2.20
C VAL A 221 -3.87 -7.27 -1.94
N TRP A 222 -3.89 -5.97 -2.22
CA TRP A 222 -2.76 -5.08 -1.94
C TRP A 222 -3.28 -3.77 -1.36
N ASN A 223 -3.69 -3.81 -0.11
CA ASN A 223 -4.29 -2.67 0.56
C ASN A 223 -3.30 -1.89 1.45
N LEU A 224 -2.17 -2.53 1.80
CA LEU A 224 -1.13 -1.91 2.60
C LEU A 224 -0.08 -1.25 1.70
N THR A 225 -0.34 -0.03 1.32
CA THR A 225 0.62 0.86 0.65
C THR A 225 0.98 2.01 1.59
N LEU A 226 2.13 2.63 1.34
CA LEU A 226 2.58 3.82 2.07
C LEU A 226 1.94 5.07 1.43
N ASP A 227 0.66 5.30 1.68
CA ASP A 227 -0.12 6.45 1.19
C ASP A 227 -0.95 7.08 2.30
#